data_e96843e448e4441c71094f60f1210403
#
_entry.id   e96843e448e4441c71094f60f1210403
#
_cell.length_a   1.000
_cell.length_b   1.000
_cell.length_c   1.000
_cell.angle_alpha   90.00
_cell.angle_beta   90.00
_cell.angle_gamma   90.00
#
_symmetry.space_group_name_H-M   'P 1'
#
loop_
_entity.id
_entity.type
_entity.pdbx_description
1 polymer ?
#
loop_
_entity_poly.entity_id
_entity_poly.type
_entity_poly.pdbx_seq_one_letter_code
_entity_poly.pdbx_strand_id
1 'polypeptide(L)'
;MAFSFYGGIHPKDRKDLAREQAIVAFPPPATVVIPMSQHIGAPCKPLVSKGDHVDLGQKIGDGPGLCAPVHASVSGTVQAVEARPHPNGTTVLSVVIANDFQETVSPEVRPRADLSGLSAGNLMDIIREAGIVGLSLIHI
;
A
#
# COMPACT_ATOMS: atom_id res chain seq x y z
N MET A 1 32.64 -8.42 -26.06
CA MET A 1 32.94 -6.96 -26.02
C MET A 1 31.86 -6.28 -25.21
N ALA A 2 32.27 -5.73 -24.07
CA ALA A 2 31.32 -4.94 -23.27
C ALA A 2 31.19 -3.56 -23.94
N PHE A 3 30.02 -3.19 -24.36
CA PHE A 3 29.71 -1.83 -24.83
C PHE A 3 29.64 -0.92 -23.61
N SER A 4 30.67 -0.10 -23.39
CA SER A 4 30.59 0.97 -22.40
C SER A 4 29.89 2.17 -23.03
N PHE A 5 28.86 2.66 -22.40
CA PHE A 5 28.15 3.87 -22.80
C PHE A 5 28.93 5.08 -22.27
N TYR A 6 29.67 5.77 -23.16
CA TYR A 6 30.30 7.05 -22.82
C TYR A 6 29.25 8.15 -22.91
N GLY A 7 28.97 8.81 -21.79
CA GLY A 7 28.12 10.00 -21.79
C GLY A 7 26.75 9.83 -21.17
N GLY A 8 26.60 9.01 -20.13
CA GLY A 8 25.37 8.98 -19.32
C GLY A 8 25.07 10.33 -18.66
N ILE A 9 23.80 10.67 -18.50
CA ILE A 9 23.37 11.83 -17.72
C ILE A 9 23.53 11.48 -16.23
N HIS A 10 24.32 12.27 -15.51
CA HIS A 10 24.50 12.16 -14.07
C HIS A 10 23.82 13.35 -13.37
N PRO A 11 22.48 13.31 -13.15
CA PRO A 11 21.81 14.37 -12.42
C PRO A 11 22.30 14.41 -10.98
N LYS A 12 22.38 15.61 -10.40
CA LYS A 12 22.68 15.76 -8.97
C LYS A 12 21.56 15.09 -8.18
N ASP A 13 21.91 14.20 -7.27
CA ASP A 13 20.97 13.43 -6.46
C ASP A 13 20.21 14.27 -5.42
N ARG A 14 20.71 15.50 -5.12
CA ARG A 14 20.15 16.46 -4.16
C ARG A 14 19.83 15.88 -2.80
N LYS A 15 20.55 14.85 -2.39
CA LYS A 15 20.37 14.19 -1.08
C LYS A 15 21.07 14.90 0.06
N ASP A 16 21.78 15.99 -0.22
CA ASP A 16 22.61 16.72 0.75
C ASP A 16 21.82 17.17 1.98
N LEU A 17 20.53 17.52 1.79
CA LEU A 17 19.65 17.95 2.87
C LEU A 17 19.24 16.82 3.82
N ALA A 18 19.27 15.57 3.39
CA ALA A 18 18.74 14.43 4.14
C ALA A 18 19.81 13.38 4.51
N ARG A 19 20.95 13.35 3.81
CA ARG A 19 21.95 12.30 3.93
C ARG A 19 22.45 12.10 5.35
N GLU A 20 22.69 13.18 6.09
CA GLU A 20 23.24 13.17 7.44
C GLU A 20 22.17 13.39 8.52
N GLN A 21 20.88 13.36 8.13
CA GLN A 21 19.79 13.55 9.08
C GLN A 21 19.35 12.21 9.66
N ALA A 22 19.03 12.20 10.95
CA ALA A 22 18.42 11.04 11.59
C ALA A 22 17.01 10.78 11.02
N ILE A 23 16.62 9.50 10.99
CA ILE A 23 15.26 9.13 10.61
C ILE A 23 14.31 9.65 11.69
N VAL A 24 13.30 10.39 11.27
CA VAL A 24 12.27 10.96 12.15
C VAL A 24 10.93 10.31 11.83
N ALA A 25 10.22 9.87 12.86
CA ALA A 25 8.86 9.38 12.70
C ALA A 25 7.92 10.54 12.32
N PHE A 26 7.14 10.33 11.28
CA PHE A 26 6.11 11.30 10.90
C PHE A 26 4.94 11.22 11.90
N PRO A 27 4.42 12.37 12.41
CA PRO A 27 3.27 12.34 13.30
C PRO A 27 2.04 11.76 12.59
N PRO A 28 1.22 10.93 13.28
CA PRO A 28 0.03 10.34 12.68
C PRO A 28 -0.91 11.42 12.14
N PRO A 29 -1.33 11.35 10.86
CA PRO A 29 -2.26 12.33 10.29
C PRO A 29 -3.69 12.10 10.81
N ALA A 30 -4.47 13.17 10.93
CA ALA A 30 -5.88 13.09 11.32
C ALA A 30 -6.76 12.43 10.23
N THR A 31 -6.30 12.45 8.98
CA THR A 31 -7.03 11.85 7.85
C THR A 31 -6.04 11.18 6.91
N VAL A 32 -6.37 9.97 6.48
CA VAL A 32 -5.62 9.26 5.44
C VAL A 32 -6.50 9.06 4.21
N VAL A 33 -5.87 9.10 3.03
CA VAL A 33 -6.52 8.85 1.74
C VAL A 33 -5.86 7.63 1.13
N ILE A 34 -6.59 6.54 1.00
CA ILE A 34 -6.06 5.27 0.52
C ILE A 34 -6.59 4.99 -0.88
N PRO A 35 -5.75 5.11 -1.93
CA PRO A 35 -6.16 4.84 -3.31
C PRO A 35 -6.50 3.36 -3.51
N MET A 36 -7.53 3.09 -4.30
CA MET A 36 -7.88 1.72 -4.72
C MET A 36 -7.03 1.22 -5.89
N SER A 37 -6.12 2.03 -6.41
CA SER A 37 -5.16 1.67 -7.45
C SER A 37 -3.75 1.96 -6.95
N GLN A 38 -3.05 0.95 -6.44
CA GLN A 38 -1.71 1.08 -5.84
C GLN A 38 -0.64 0.23 -6.54
N HIS A 39 -1.01 -0.54 -7.56
CA HIS A 39 -0.11 -1.43 -8.29
C HIS A 39 -0.47 -1.49 -9.78
N ILE A 40 0.41 -2.09 -10.58
CA ILE A 40 0.11 -2.41 -11.98
C ILE A 40 -0.89 -3.56 -12.01
N GLY A 41 -2.05 -3.35 -12.63
CA GLY A 41 -3.13 -4.33 -12.68
C GLY A 41 -4.51 -3.68 -12.60
N ALA A 42 -5.52 -4.47 -12.24
CA ALA A 42 -6.87 -3.96 -12.05
C ALA A 42 -6.97 -3.16 -10.74
N PRO A 43 -7.61 -1.99 -10.74
CA PRO A 43 -7.89 -1.29 -9.49
C PRO A 43 -8.84 -2.10 -8.62
N CYS A 44 -8.64 -2.04 -7.30
CA CYS A 44 -9.54 -2.67 -6.33
C CYS A 44 -10.90 -1.96 -6.30
N LYS A 45 -11.93 -2.73 -5.95
CA LYS A 45 -13.23 -2.19 -5.58
C LYS A 45 -13.25 -1.99 -4.06
N PRO A 46 -13.75 -0.85 -3.56
CA PRO A 46 -13.94 -0.65 -2.12
C PRO A 46 -14.88 -1.70 -1.54
N LEU A 47 -14.52 -2.24 -0.39
CA LEU A 47 -15.34 -3.17 0.39
C LEU A 47 -16.06 -2.46 1.55
N VAL A 48 -15.81 -1.17 1.70
CA VAL A 48 -16.33 -0.33 2.78
C VAL A 48 -17.07 0.87 2.20
N SER A 49 -17.96 1.43 3.01
CA SER A 49 -18.80 2.57 2.68
C SER A 49 -18.60 3.71 3.69
N LYS A 50 -19.05 4.91 3.33
CA LYS A 50 -19.05 6.05 4.25
C LYS A 50 -19.81 5.72 5.53
N GLY A 51 -19.19 5.98 6.67
CA GLY A 51 -19.73 5.72 8.00
C GLY A 51 -19.24 4.41 8.63
N ASP A 52 -18.65 3.50 7.86
CA ASP A 52 -18.10 2.26 8.40
C ASP A 52 -16.88 2.55 9.28
N HIS A 53 -16.76 1.82 10.39
CA HIS A 53 -15.52 1.77 11.16
C HIS A 53 -14.61 0.71 10.57
N VAL A 54 -13.31 0.99 10.52
CA VAL A 54 -12.27 0.07 10.05
C VAL A 54 -11.14 -0.02 11.05
N ASP A 55 -10.56 -1.20 11.17
CA ASP A 55 -9.41 -1.46 12.00
C ASP A 55 -8.11 -1.39 11.18
N LEU A 56 -6.99 -1.12 11.84
CA LEU A 56 -5.66 -1.16 11.23
C LEU A 56 -5.38 -2.54 10.62
N GLY A 57 -5.01 -2.57 9.34
CA GLY A 57 -4.76 -3.80 8.60
C GLY A 57 -6.02 -4.50 8.08
N GLN A 58 -7.21 -4.00 8.35
CA GLN A 58 -8.45 -4.53 7.76
C GLN A 58 -8.45 -4.36 6.24
N LYS A 59 -8.86 -5.40 5.51
CA LYS A 59 -9.02 -5.35 4.05
C LYS A 59 -10.18 -4.40 3.69
N ILE A 60 -9.88 -3.33 2.97
CA ILE A 60 -10.83 -2.28 2.55
C ILE A 60 -11.05 -2.23 1.05
N GLY A 61 -10.26 -2.95 0.29
CA GLY A 61 -10.40 -3.06 -1.16
C GLY A 61 -9.88 -4.37 -1.70
N ASP A 62 -10.56 -4.92 -2.70
CA ASP A 62 -10.15 -6.16 -3.40
C ASP A 62 -10.75 -6.15 -4.83
N GLY A 63 -10.34 -7.10 -5.66
CA GLY A 63 -10.84 -7.24 -7.02
C GLY A 63 -10.43 -8.54 -7.69
N PRO A 64 -11.08 -8.87 -8.81
CA PRO A 64 -10.74 -10.07 -9.57
C PRO A 64 -9.47 -9.88 -10.41
N GLY A 65 -8.86 -10.99 -10.81
CA GLY A 65 -7.72 -11.02 -11.73
C GLY A 65 -6.42 -10.56 -11.10
N LEU A 66 -5.63 -9.78 -11.85
CA LEU A 66 -4.36 -9.23 -11.35
C LEU A 66 -4.65 -8.03 -10.44
N CYS A 67 -5.00 -8.33 -9.21
CA CYS A 67 -5.32 -7.37 -8.16
C CYS A 67 -4.73 -7.85 -6.83
N ALA A 68 -4.09 -6.96 -6.10
CA ALA A 68 -3.67 -7.19 -4.73
C ALA A 68 -4.58 -6.39 -3.78
N PRO A 69 -5.11 -7.00 -2.71
CA PRO A 69 -5.96 -6.31 -1.76
C PRO A 69 -5.33 -5.07 -1.14
N VAL A 70 -6.15 -4.10 -0.84
CA VAL A 70 -5.77 -2.85 -0.16
C VAL A 70 -6.29 -2.90 1.27
N HIS A 71 -5.44 -2.52 2.23
CA HIS A 71 -5.72 -2.57 3.65
C HIS A 71 -5.70 -1.17 4.28
N ALA A 72 -6.46 -1.00 5.36
CA ALA A 72 -6.45 0.24 6.13
C ALA A 72 -5.12 0.43 6.85
N SER A 73 -4.52 1.61 6.72
CA SER A 73 -3.25 1.97 7.37
C SER A 73 -3.42 2.59 8.74
N VAL A 74 -4.65 2.85 9.16
CA VAL A 74 -5.05 3.36 10.47
C VAL A 74 -6.38 2.74 10.87
N SER A 75 -6.72 2.77 12.17
CA SER A 75 -8.10 2.55 12.62
C SER A 75 -8.88 3.85 12.56
N GLY A 76 -10.20 3.76 12.38
CA GLY A 76 -11.05 4.94 12.34
C GLY A 76 -12.31 4.80 11.49
N THR A 77 -12.93 5.92 11.17
CA THR A 77 -14.19 5.95 10.44
C THR A 77 -14.01 6.39 8.99
N VAL A 78 -14.60 5.67 8.06
CA VAL A 78 -14.64 6.04 6.64
C VAL A 78 -15.47 7.29 6.45
N GLN A 79 -14.84 8.40 6.08
CA GLN A 79 -15.50 9.68 5.83
C GLN A 79 -16.11 9.75 4.44
N ALA A 80 -15.42 9.16 3.46
CA ALA A 80 -15.85 9.16 2.06
C ALA A 80 -15.20 8.02 1.27
N VAL A 81 -15.90 7.61 0.20
CA VAL A 81 -15.36 6.78 -0.87
C VAL A 81 -15.56 7.57 -2.15
N GLU A 82 -14.50 8.21 -2.64
CA GLU A 82 -14.59 9.18 -3.72
C GLU A 82 -13.29 9.28 -4.53
N ALA A 83 -13.36 9.96 -5.67
CA ALA A 83 -12.21 10.20 -6.51
C ALA A 83 -11.28 11.25 -5.89
N ARG A 84 -9.99 10.92 -5.75
CA ARG A 84 -8.95 11.79 -5.20
C ARG A 84 -7.72 11.86 -6.11
N PRO A 85 -6.97 12.96 -6.09
CA PRO A 85 -5.70 13.06 -6.81
C PRO A 85 -4.75 11.93 -6.41
N HIS A 86 -4.07 11.37 -7.40
CA HIS A 86 -3.09 10.31 -7.23
C HIS A 86 -1.69 10.81 -7.63
N PRO A 87 -0.59 10.33 -7.00
CA PRO A 87 0.77 10.78 -7.31
C PRO A 87 1.21 10.63 -8.77
N ASN A 88 0.57 9.74 -9.54
CA ASN A 88 0.82 9.61 -10.98
C ASN A 88 0.19 10.71 -11.86
N GLY A 89 -0.45 11.72 -11.24
CA GLY A 89 -1.10 12.84 -11.94
C GLY A 89 -2.54 12.56 -12.39
N THR A 90 -3.09 11.39 -12.10
CA THR A 90 -4.49 11.05 -12.39
C THR A 90 -5.39 11.24 -11.16
N THR A 91 -6.67 10.99 -11.33
CA THR A 91 -7.65 10.93 -10.25
C THR A 91 -8.15 9.50 -10.15
N VAL A 92 -8.11 8.92 -8.93
CA VAL A 92 -8.51 7.52 -8.69
C VAL A 92 -9.48 7.43 -7.53
N LEU A 93 -10.35 6.40 -7.56
CA LEU A 93 -11.24 6.09 -6.45
C LEU A 93 -10.39 5.80 -5.21
N SER A 94 -10.74 6.41 -4.08
CA SER A 94 -10.00 6.31 -2.84
C SER A 94 -10.94 6.22 -1.65
N VAL A 95 -10.51 5.53 -0.61
CA VAL A 95 -11.18 5.50 0.69
C VAL A 95 -10.51 6.54 1.59
N VAL A 96 -11.31 7.45 2.13
CA VAL A 96 -10.87 8.51 3.05
C VAL A 96 -11.27 8.10 4.46
N ILE A 97 -10.29 7.98 5.36
CA ILE A 97 -10.50 7.52 6.74
C ILE A 97 -10.11 8.64 7.71
N ALA A 98 -11.00 9.01 8.62
CA ALA A 98 -10.67 9.79 9.79
C ALA A 98 -9.98 8.89 10.80
N ASN A 99 -8.73 9.19 11.10
CA ASN A 99 -7.94 8.45 12.08
C ASN A 99 -8.49 8.69 13.50
N ASP A 100 -8.77 7.63 14.24
CA ASP A 100 -9.22 7.70 15.63
C ASP A 100 -8.05 7.68 16.63
N PHE A 101 -6.82 7.48 16.14
CA PHE A 101 -5.58 7.39 16.92
C PHE A 101 -5.56 6.25 17.97
N GLN A 102 -6.47 5.27 17.84
CA GLN A 102 -6.50 4.11 18.75
C GLN A 102 -5.59 2.98 18.28
N GLU A 103 -5.21 2.96 17.01
CA GLU A 103 -4.39 1.90 16.39
C GLU A 103 -4.97 0.50 16.64
N THR A 104 -6.30 0.39 16.70
CA THR A 104 -6.99 -0.89 16.88
C THR A 104 -6.66 -1.81 15.72
N VAL A 105 -5.93 -2.89 16.00
CA VAL A 105 -5.50 -3.85 14.98
C VAL A 105 -6.62 -4.82 14.65
N SER A 106 -6.89 -5.02 13.37
CA SER A 106 -7.87 -5.98 12.89
C SER A 106 -7.55 -7.39 13.40
N PRO A 107 -8.54 -8.15 13.89
CA PRO A 107 -8.35 -9.54 14.32
C PRO A 107 -7.88 -10.48 13.20
N GLU A 108 -7.98 -10.05 11.95
CA GLU A 108 -7.47 -10.79 10.78
C GLU A 108 -5.95 -10.69 10.64
N VAL A 109 -5.33 -9.65 11.21
CA VAL A 109 -3.87 -9.47 11.25
C VAL A 109 -3.27 -10.37 12.31
N ARG A 110 -2.86 -11.57 11.89
CA ARG A 110 -2.31 -12.57 12.80
C ARG A 110 -0.97 -13.10 12.30
N PRO A 111 0.06 -13.16 13.17
CA PRO A 111 1.27 -13.89 12.84
C PRO A 111 0.95 -15.36 12.52
N ARG A 112 1.54 -15.90 11.46
CA ARG A 112 1.48 -17.34 11.19
C ARG A 112 2.67 -18.00 11.86
N ALA A 113 2.41 -18.82 12.86
CA ALA A 113 3.45 -19.46 13.65
C ALA A 113 4.20 -20.57 12.88
N ASP A 114 3.54 -21.23 11.92
CA ASP A 114 4.09 -22.33 11.16
C ASP A 114 3.67 -22.25 9.69
N LEU A 115 4.67 -22.29 8.81
CA LEU A 115 4.50 -22.37 7.37
C LEU A 115 4.82 -23.77 6.82
N SER A 116 5.27 -24.68 7.68
CA SER A 116 5.56 -26.07 7.30
C SER A 116 4.25 -26.77 6.89
N GLY A 117 4.27 -27.43 5.76
CA GLY A 117 3.08 -28.12 5.22
C GLY A 117 2.19 -27.26 4.31
N LEU A 118 2.51 -25.98 4.09
CA LEU A 118 1.83 -25.17 3.10
C LEU A 118 2.35 -25.50 1.69
N SER A 119 1.44 -25.62 0.74
CA SER A 119 1.80 -25.70 -0.67
C SER A 119 2.30 -24.35 -1.20
N ALA A 120 3.01 -24.37 -2.33
CA ALA A 120 3.41 -23.14 -3.01
C ALA A 120 2.20 -22.25 -3.35
N GLY A 121 1.06 -22.84 -3.73
CA GLY A 121 -0.18 -22.10 -3.97
C GLY A 121 -0.68 -21.40 -2.72
N ASN A 122 -0.72 -22.08 -1.57
CA ASN A 122 -1.13 -21.45 -0.31
C ASN A 122 -0.21 -20.29 0.08
N LEU A 123 1.11 -20.40 -0.15
CA LEU A 123 2.05 -19.32 0.12
C LEU A 123 1.81 -18.11 -0.80
N MET A 124 1.54 -18.35 -2.08
CA MET A 124 1.19 -17.29 -3.03
C MET A 124 -0.11 -16.58 -2.63
N ASP A 125 -1.13 -17.34 -2.21
CA ASP A 125 -2.38 -16.76 -1.73
C ASP A 125 -2.18 -15.90 -0.48
N ILE A 126 -1.35 -16.34 0.46
CA ILE A 126 -1.00 -15.56 1.66
C ILE A 126 -0.31 -14.23 1.29
N ILE A 127 0.65 -14.27 0.36
CA ILE A 127 1.36 -13.07 -0.10
C ILE A 127 0.38 -12.12 -0.79
N ARG A 128 -0.49 -12.65 -1.67
CA ARG A 128 -1.52 -11.86 -2.34
C ARG A 128 -2.48 -11.24 -1.33
N GLU A 129 -3.03 -12.03 -0.41
CA GLU A 129 -3.98 -11.55 0.60
C GLU A 129 -3.38 -10.50 1.54
N ALA A 130 -2.08 -10.55 1.78
CA ALA A 130 -1.36 -9.51 2.52
C ALA A 130 -1.17 -8.21 1.73
N GLY A 131 -1.62 -8.13 0.47
CA GLY A 131 -1.48 -6.95 -0.38
C GLY A 131 -0.05 -6.66 -0.80
N ILE A 132 0.84 -7.66 -0.78
CA ILE A 132 2.26 -7.49 -1.11
C ILE A 132 2.42 -7.41 -2.63
N VAL A 133 3.01 -6.32 -3.09
CA VAL A 133 3.33 -6.08 -4.50
C VAL A 133 4.80 -5.70 -4.67
N GLY A 134 5.35 -5.95 -5.86
CA GLY A 134 6.73 -5.57 -6.18
C GLY A 134 6.88 -4.06 -6.28
N LEU A 135 7.89 -3.51 -5.61
CA LEU A 135 8.22 -2.08 -5.68
C LEU A 135 8.98 -1.75 -6.97
N SER A 136 9.80 -2.68 -7.45
CA SER A 136 10.66 -2.49 -8.62
C SER A 136 10.84 -3.81 -9.37
N LEU A 137 10.81 -3.74 -10.70
CA LEU A 137 11.00 -4.89 -11.61
C LEU A 137 12.31 -4.71 -12.38
N ILE A 138 13.43 -4.60 -11.67
CA ILE A 138 14.74 -4.39 -12.30
C ILE A 138 15.26 -5.67 -12.95
N HIS A 139 14.87 -6.83 -12.46
CA HIS A 139 15.28 -8.13 -12.97
C HIS A 139 14.10 -9.10 -13.06
N ILE A 140 13.50 -9.15 -14.21
CA ILE A 140 12.62 -10.24 -14.64
C ILE A 140 13.23 -10.86 -15.89
#